data_06d70a123a8eb9ada133ebd01be13a56
#
_entry.id   06d70a123a8eb9ada133ebd01be13a56
#
_cell.length_a   1.000
_cell.length_b   1.000
_cell.length_c   1.000
_cell.angle_alpha   90.00
_cell.angle_beta   90.00
_cell.angle_gamma   90.00
#
_symmetry.space_group_name_H-M   'P 1'
#
loop_
_entity.id
_entity.type
_entity.pdbx_description
1 polymer ?
#
loop_
_entity_poly.entity_id
_entity_poly.type
_entity_poly.pdbx_seq_one_letter_code
_entity_poly.pdbx_strand_id
1 'polypeptide(L)'
;WDISYIEKRLDKLLAEREYDFIITMSPRTGQHGHHITSVIMGLRAVERYKGSKKPIIIAGASKMNGNADPVLTGIPGIDISKINTNVPPFRLNRAYRFAENDKLSYKIVADWTIAEYKSQGAIQENAMHRTDEELYFYYDINPLNGTEKVKKLFEDLSKSGFLPAPKK
;
A
#
# COMPACT_ATOMS: atom_id res chain seq x y z
N TRP A 1 11.50 12.07 -16.60
CA TRP A 1 10.13 12.27 -16.11
C TRP A 1 9.80 13.77 -16.10
N ASP A 2 8.65 14.15 -16.64
CA ASP A 2 8.09 15.49 -16.45
C ASP A 2 7.42 15.56 -15.07
N ILE A 3 8.17 16.03 -14.10
CA ILE A 3 7.71 16.12 -12.70
C ILE A 3 6.49 17.04 -12.57
N SER A 4 6.50 18.18 -13.27
CA SER A 4 5.39 19.14 -13.21
C SER A 4 4.08 18.55 -13.75
N TYR A 5 4.16 17.78 -14.85
CA TYR A 5 3.00 17.09 -15.40
C TYR A 5 2.46 16.04 -14.42
N ILE A 6 3.34 15.23 -13.83
CA ILE A 6 2.95 14.18 -12.87
C ILE A 6 2.29 14.81 -11.64
N GLU A 7 2.87 15.88 -11.08
CA GLU A 7 2.29 16.58 -9.93
C GLU A 7 0.88 17.10 -10.24
N LYS A 8 0.69 17.80 -11.33
CA LYS A 8 -0.63 18.29 -11.76
C LYS A 8 -1.63 17.14 -11.93
N ARG A 9 -1.17 16.01 -12.48
CA ARG A 9 -2.04 14.84 -12.68
C ARG A 9 -2.46 14.21 -11.37
N LEU A 10 -1.55 14.06 -10.42
CA LEU A 10 -1.84 13.52 -9.09
C LEU A 10 -2.75 14.46 -8.30
N ASP A 11 -2.47 15.76 -8.32
CA ASP A 11 -3.29 16.77 -7.64
C ASP A 11 -4.73 16.75 -8.20
N LYS A 12 -4.88 16.63 -9.52
CA LYS A 12 -6.19 16.48 -10.18
C LYS A 12 -6.91 15.21 -9.73
N LEU A 13 -6.22 14.06 -9.71
CA LEU A 13 -6.80 12.79 -9.26
C LEU A 13 -7.29 12.86 -7.81
N LEU A 14 -6.53 13.48 -6.92
CA LEU A 14 -6.92 13.66 -5.52
C LEU A 14 -8.11 14.61 -5.38
N ALA A 15 -8.20 15.63 -6.22
CA ALA A 15 -9.33 16.58 -6.20
C ALA A 15 -10.63 15.98 -6.78
N GLU A 16 -10.52 15.12 -7.78
CA GLU A 16 -11.67 14.50 -8.47
C GLU A 16 -12.21 13.25 -7.75
N ARG A 17 -11.39 12.63 -6.89
CA ARG A 17 -11.71 11.36 -6.24
C ARG A 17 -11.51 11.49 -4.73
N GLU A 18 -12.53 11.21 -3.97
CA GLU A 18 -12.46 11.21 -2.51
C GLU A 18 -11.85 9.90 -2.00
N TYR A 19 -10.54 9.75 -2.14
CA TYR A 19 -9.83 8.59 -1.62
C TYR A 19 -9.79 8.60 -0.09
N ASP A 20 -10.10 7.47 0.54
CA ASP A 20 -9.87 7.27 1.97
C ASP A 20 -8.42 6.89 2.25
N PHE A 21 -7.86 6.04 1.38
CA PHE A 21 -6.52 5.49 1.53
C PHE A 21 -5.74 5.53 0.23
N ILE A 22 -4.44 5.72 0.35
CA ILE A 22 -3.46 5.55 -0.72
C ILE A 22 -2.43 4.54 -0.23
N ILE A 23 -2.16 3.51 -1.03
CA ILE A 23 -1.15 2.51 -0.72
C ILE A 23 0.01 2.69 -1.69
N THR A 24 1.20 2.87 -1.14
CA THR A 24 2.44 2.96 -1.92
C THR A 24 3.29 1.71 -1.72
N MET A 25 4.30 1.56 -2.56
CA MET A 25 5.40 0.66 -2.25
C MET A 25 6.17 1.16 -1.02
N SER A 26 6.89 0.27 -0.34
CA SER A 26 7.73 0.66 0.80
C SER A 26 8.89 1.56 0.36
N PRO A 27 9.14 2.69 1.06
CA PRO A 27 10.28 3.57 0.77
C PRO A 27 11.57 2.95 1.33
N ARG A 28 12.38 2.34 0.47
CA ARG A 28 13.66 1.71 0.88
C ARG A 28 14.80 2.17 -0.02
N THR A 29 15.97 2.34 0.58
CA THR A 29 17.23 2.50 -0.17
C THR A 29 17.51 1.25 -1.00
N GLY A 30 18.16 1.44 -2.15
CA GLY A 30 18.51 0.34 -3.05
C GLY A 30 17.39 -0.12 -3.98
N GLN A 31 16.20 0.46 -3.88
CA GLN A 31 15.14 0.24 -4.87
C GLN A 31 15.44 0.98 -6.18
N HIS A 32 14.82 0.49 -7.25
CA HIS A 32 14.87 1.16 -8.56
C HIS A 32 14.36 2.61 -8.45
N GLY A 33 15.02 3.55 -9.10
CA GLY A 33 14.72 4.98 -9.01
C GLY A 33 13.26 5.33 -9.33
N HIS A 34 12.63 4.64 -10.30
CA HIS A 34 11.21 4.86 -10.62
C HIS A 34 10.28 4.48 -9.46
N HIS A 35 10.59 3.41 -8.71
CA HIS A 35 9.81 3.04 -7.52
C HIS A 35 9.92 4.12 -6.44
N ILE A 36 11.15 4.55 -6.15
CA ILE A 36 11.40 5.63 -5.18
C ILE A 36 10.67 6.91 -5.59
N THR A 37 10.82 7.33 -6.85
CA THR A 37 10.21 8.55 -7.35
C THR A 37 8.69 8.48 -7.28
N SER A 38 8.06 7.36 -7.65
CA SER A 38 6.60 7.21 -7.58
C SER A 38 6.07 7.34 -6.14
N VAL A 39 6.77 6.77 -5.16
CA VAL A 39 6.44 6.92 -3.74
C VAL A 39 6.52 8.40 -3.31
N ILE A 40 7.64 9.08 -3.62
CA ILE A 40 7.84 10.48 -3.24
C ILE A 40 6.80 11.40 -3.89
N MET A 41 6.47 11.17 -5.15
CA MET A 41 5.44 11.95 -5.85
C MET A 41 4.06 11.75 -5.22
N GLY A 42 3.71 10.52 -4.84
CA GLY A 42 2.48 10.25 -4.12
C GLY A 42 2.41 10.95 -2.76
N LEU A 43 3.50 10.89 -1.97
CA LEU A 43 3.60 11.56 -0.68
C LEU A 43 3.45 13.09 -0.81
N ARG A 44 4.16 13.71 -1.78
CA ARG A 44 4.06 15.14 -2.07
C ARG A 44 2.64 15.56 -2.49
N ALA A 45 1.95 14.75 -3.28
CA ALA A 45 0.59 15.03 -3.67
C ALA A 45 -0.36 15.02 -2.45
N VAL A 46 -0.23 14.03 -1.55
CA VAL A 46 -1.00 14.00 -0.31
C VAL A 46 -0.67 15.16 0.61
N GLU A 47 0.62 15.55 0.71
CA GLU A 47 1.04 16.70 1.53
C GLU A 47 0.43 18.01 1.02
N ARG A 48 0.44 18.23 -0.29
CA ARG A 48 -0.13 19.44 -0.93
C ARG A 48 -1.65 19.48 -0.92
N TYR A 49 -2.32 18.34 -0.76
CA TYR A 49 -3.77 18.25 -0.85
C TYR A 49 -4.47 19.13 0.20
N LYS A 50 -5.37 20.02 -0.25
CA LYS A 50 -6.10 20.99 0.57
C LYS A 50 -7.60 20.71 0.66
N GLY A 51 -8.07 19.59 0.11
CA GLY A 51 -9.48 19.21 0.21
C GLY A 51 -9.90 18.87 1.65
N SER A 52 -11.20 18.81 1.87
CA SER A 52 -11.80 18.57 3.19
C SER A 52 -11.46 17.20 3.80
N LYS A 53 -11.24 16.21 2.94
CA LYS A 53 -10.96 14.83 3.35
C LYS A 53 -9.59 14.38 2.83
N LYS A 54 -8.55 14.65 3.62
CA LYS A 54 -7.20 14.22 3.28
C LYS A 54 -7.10 12.69 3.37
N PRO A 55 -6.64 11.99 2.31
CA PRO A 55 -6.44 10.54 2.35
C PRO A 55 -5.31 10.17 3.31
N ILE A 56 -5.42 8.98 3.90
CA ILE A 56 -4.32 8.38 4.67
C ILE A 56 -3.44 7.61 3.70
N ILE A 57 -2.13 7.85 3.75
CA ILE A 57 -1.15 7.16 2.90
C ILE A 57 -0.34 6.16 3.72
N ILE A 58 -0.23 4.92 3.23
CA ILE A 58 0.51 3.84 3.90
C ILE A 58 1.45 3.15 2.93
N ALA A 59 2.53 2.58 3.46
CA ALA A 59 3.54 1.86 2.68
C ALA A 59 3.36 0.35 2.79
N GLY A 60 3.12 -0.35 1.69
CA GLY A 60 3.04 -1.80 1.64
C GLY A 60 4.42 -2.47 1.50
N ALA A 61 4.65 -3.54 2.24
CA ALA A 61 5.84 -4.37 2.14
C ALA A 61 5.49 -5.85 2.25
N SER A 62 6.02 -6.66 1.35
CA SER A 62 5.89 -8.12 1.43
C SER A 62 6.92 -8.68 2.40
N LYS A 63 6.53 -9.69 3.15
CA LYS A 63 7.44 -10.50 3.97
C LYS A 63 7.91 -11.71 3.17
N MET A 64 9.20 -11.98 3.19
CA MET A 64 9.78 -13.14 2.54
C MET A 64 9.89 -14.31 3.52
N ASN A 65 9.73 -15.54 3.02
CA ASN A 65 9.87 -16.76 3.81
C ASN A 65 11.25 -16.81 4.51
N GLY A 66 11.25 -17.17 5.78
CA GLY A 66 12.46 -17.29 6.57
C GLY A 66 13.07 -15.98 7.06
N ASN A 67 12.54 -14.83 6.66
CA ASN A 67 13.05 -13.53 7.08
C ASN A 67 12.24 -12.94 8.24
N ALA A 68 12.91 -12.12 9.05
CA ALA A 68 12.23 -11.26 10.02
C ALA A 68 11.33 -10.23 9.30
N ASP A 69 10.47 -9.60 10.05
CA ASP A 69 9.66 -8.49 9.52
C ASP A 69 10.58 -7.37 9.02
N PRO A 70 10.27 -6.77 7.85
CA PRO A 70 11.03 -5.63 7.37
C PRO A 70 10.91 -4.47 8.33
N VAL A 71 12.00 -3.80 8.63
CA VAL A 71 12.03 -2.54 9.38
C VAL A 71 12.11 -1.40 8.37
N LEU A 72 11.14 -0.51 8.41
CA LEU A 72 11.10 0.67 7.56
C LEU A 72 11.18 1.95 8.39
N THR A 73 12.10 2.83 8.00
CA THR A 73 12.26 4.14 8.64
C THR A 73 12.05 5.30 7.64
N GLY A 74 11.98 4.98 6.36
CA GLY A 74 11.96 5.94 5.27
C GLY A 74 13.28 5.94 4.50
N ILE A 75 13.44 6.91 3.60
CA ILE A 75 14.66 7.10 2.81
C ILE A 75 15.52 8.19 3.47
N PRO A 76 16.78 7.89 3.83
CA PRO A 76 17.67 8.88 4.43
C PRO A 76 17.77 10.16 3.60
N GLY A 77 17.62 11.32 4.24
CA GLY A 77 17.65 12.63 3.60
C GLY A 77 16.35 13.05 2.89
N ILE A 78 15.31 12.22 2.93
CA ILE A 78 14.00 12.53 2.34
C ILE A 78 12.92 12.47 3.44
N ASP A 79 12.76 13.56 4.17
CA ASP A 79 11.91 13.63 5.37
C ASP A 79 10.45 13.23 5.12
N ILE A 80 9.89 13.58 3.98
CA ILE A 80 8.51 13.23 3.64
C ILE A 80 8.27 11.71 3.59
N SER A 81 9.32 10.91 3.42
CA SER A 81 9.24 9.43 3.36
C SER A 81 9.34 8.76 4.73
N LYS A 82 9.46 9.53 5.82
CA LYS A 82 9.58 8.97 7.17
C LYS A 82 8.40 8.10 7.54
N ILE A 83 8.69 6.93 8.09
CA ILE A 83 7.73 6.01 8.68
C ILE A 83 7.62 6.30 10.17
N ASN A 84 6.42 6.35 10.68
CA ASN A 84 6.15 6.49 12.10
C ASN A 84 6.46 5.18 12.83
N THR A 85 7.62 5.09 13.41
CA THR A 85 8.09 3.87 14.11
C THR A 85 7.37 3.61 15.45
N ASN A 86 6.60 4.58 15.96
CA ASN A 86 5.76 4.39 17.14
C ASN A 86 4.45 3.68 16.81
N VAL A 87 4.11 3.57 15.52
CA VAL A 87 2.93 2.84 15.05
C VAL A 87 3.38 1.47 14.55
N PRO A 88 2.95 0.37 15.20
CA PRO A 88 3.24 -0.97 14.71
C PRO A 88 2.71 -1.17 13.29
N PRO A 89 3.36 -1.98 12.45
CA PRO A 89 2.84 -2.26 11.11
C PRO A 89 1.50 -2.99 11.19
N PHE A 90 0.57 -2.57 10.35
CA PHE A 90 -0.69 -3.28 10.13
C PHE A 90 -0.41 -4.52 9.27
N ARG A 91 -1.17 -5.59 9.50
CA ARG A 91 -0.94 -6.88 8.86
C ARG A 91 -2.15 -7.33 8.09
N LEU A 92 -1.93 -7.84 6.89
CA LEU A 92 -2.93 -8.52 6.07
C LEU A 92 -2.46 -9.94 5.80
N ASN A 93 -3.26 -10.92 6.19
CA ASN A 93 -3.05 -12.31 5.78
C ASN A 93 -3.78 -12.54 4.45
N ARG A 94 -3.04 -12.79 3.38
CA ARG A 94 -3.60 -13.04 2.05
C ARG A 94 -4.40 -14.34 1.94
N ALA A 95 -4.26 -15.24 2.92
CA ALA A 95 -5.11 -16.43 3.01
C ALA A 95 -6.55 -16.14 3.46
N TYR A 96 -6.84 -14.91 3.93
CA TYR A 96 -8.22 -14.51 4.22
C TYR A 96 -9.10 -14.65 2.98
N ARG A 97 -10.27 -15.20 3.20
CA ARG A 97 -11.25 -15.49 2.15
C ARG A 97 -12.34 -14.44 2.13
N PHE A 98 -12.84 -14.18 0.94
CA PHE A 98 -13.88 -13.18 0.76
C PHE A 98 -14.80 -13.49 -0.40
N ALA A 99 -15.30 -13.32 -1.26
CA ALA A 99 -16.16 -13.56 -2.39
C ALA A 99 -16.46 -15.05 -2.64
N GLU A 100 -17.45 -15.32 -3.45
CA GLU A 100 -17.87 -16.68 -3.90
C GLU A 100 -18.08 -17.67 -2.74
N ASN A 101 -18.81 -17.23 -1.71
CA ASN A 101 -19.05 -18.03 -0.50
C ASN A 101 -17.74 -18.48 0.16
N ASP A 102 -16.81 -17.56 0.33
CA ASP A 102 -15.47 -17.75 0.92
C ASP A 102 -14.57 -18.73 0.15
N LYS A 103 -14.80 -18.89 -1.14
CA LYS A 103 -13.93 -19.72 -1.99
C LYS A 103 -12.74 -18.94 -2.55
N LEU A 104 -12.83 -17.60 -2.65
CA LEU A 104 -11.78 -16.73 -3.16
C LEU A 104 -10.99 -16.12 -2.00
N SER A 105 -9.66 -16.19 -2.04
CA SER A 105 -8.77 -15.51 -1.12
C SER A 105 -7.99 -14.39 -1.80
N TYR A 106 -7.46 -13.45 -1.01
CA TYR A 106 -6.56 -12.41 -1.54
C TYR A 106 -5.32 -12.99 -2.21
N LYS A 107 -4.84 -14.15 -1.73
CA LYS A 107 -3.72 -14.88 -2.34
C LYS A 107 -4.04 -15.29 -3.78
N ILE A 108 -5.20 -15.88 -4.02
CA ILE A 108 -5.62 -16.28 -5.37
C ILE A 108 -5.65 -15.06 -6.31
N VAL A 109 -6.19 -13.92 -5.87
CA VAL A 109 -6.23 -12.71 -6.69
C VAL A 109 -4.82 -12.16 -6.95
N ALA A 110 -3.94 -12.19 -5.94
CA ALA A 110 -2.55 -11.79 -6.11
C ALA A 110 -1.81 -12.70 -7.10
N ASP A 111 -2.04 -14.03 -7.03
CA ASP A 111 -1.43 -15.00 -7.93
C ASP A 111 -1.93 -14.80 -9.38
N TRP A 112 -3.21 -14.48 -9.60
CA TRP A 112 -3.71 -14.09 -10.92
C TRP A 112 -2.99 -12.85 -11.47
N THR A 113 -2.81 -11.82 -10.63
CA THR A 113 -2.07 -10.62 -11.03
C THR A 113 -0.63 -10.96 -11.40
N ILE A 114 0.04 -11.78 -10.59
CA ILE A 114 1.43 -12.21 -10.85
C ILE A 114 1.53 -13.00 -12.15
N ALA A 115 0.56 -13.88 -12.45
CA ALA A 115 0.52 -14.66 -13.67
C ALA A 115 0.46 -13.81 -14.95
N GLU A 116 -0.06 -12.59 -14.86
CA GLU A 116 -0.07 -11.66 -16.02
C GLU A 116 1.31 -11.05 -16.32
N TYR A 117 2.26 -11.06 -15.37
CA TYR A 117 3.63 -10.61 -15.61
C TYR A 117 4.50 -11.66 -16.34
N LYS A 118 4.02 -12.16 -17.49
CA LYS A 118 4.63 -13.27 -18.23
C LYS A 118 6.05 -13.01 -18.70
N SER A 119 6.40 -11.75 -18.97
CA SER A 119 7.76 -11.33 -19.39
C SER A 119 8.71 -11.04 -18.22
N GLN A 120 8.24 -11.18 -16.98
CA GLN A 120 8.94 -10.73 -15.76
C GLN A 120 9.18 -11.93 -14.82
N GLY A 121 10.01 -12.89 -15.25
CA GLY A 121 10.30 -14.11 -14.49
C GLY A 121 10.73 -13.86 -13.05
N ALA A 122 11.51 -12.78 -12.78
CA ALA A 122 11.92 -12.41 -11.44
C ALA A 122 10.73 -12.06 -10.51
N ILE A 123 9.64 -11.50 -11.05
CA ILE A 123 8.42 -11.23 -10.26
C ILE A 123 7.75 -12.54 -9.86
N GLN A 124 7.67 -13.49 -10.80
CA GLN A 124 7.08 -14.81 -10.54
C GLN A 124 7.91 -15.59 -9.52
N GLU A 125 9.22 -15.62 -9.68
CA GLU A 125 10.16 -16.27 -8.75
C GLU A 125 10.03 -15.66 -7.34
N ASN A 126 10.08 -14.33 -7.21
CA ASN A 126 9.91 -13.66 -5.94
C ASN A 126 8.56 -13.97 -5.26
N ALA A 127 7.50 -14.14 -6.05
CA ALA A 127 6.18 -14.48 -5.50
C ALA A 127 6.16 -15.85 -4.81
N MET A 128 6.93 -16.81 -5.30
CA MET A 128 7.05 -18.16 -4.71
C MET A 128 7.72 -18.14 -3.32
N HIS A 129 8.51 -17.11 -3.02
CA HIS A 129 9.23 -16.96 -1.75
C HIS A 129 8.56 -16.02 -0.75
N ARG A 130 7.39 -15.45 -1.09
CA ARG A 130 6.63 -14.59 -0.17
C ARG A 130 5.82 -15.42 0.82
N THR A 131 5.73 -14.93 2.05
CA THR A 131 4.74 -15.44 3.01
C THR A 131 3.33 -15.01 2.59
N ASP A 132 2.30 -15.57 3.23
CA ASP A 132 0.92 -15.09 3.06
C ASP A 132 0.66 -13.76 3.79
N GLU A 133 1.66 -13.22 4.50
CA GLU A 133 1.54 -12.00 5.29
C GLU A 133 2.13 -10.81 4.56
N GLU A 134 1.35 -9.73 4.51
CA GLU A 134 1.80 -8.41 4.05
C GLU A 134 1.76 -7.41 5.20
N LEU A 135 2.71 -6.48 5.19
CA LEU A 135 2.88 -5.47 6.23
C LEU A 135 2.65 -4.09 5.64
N TYR A 136 1.95 -3.24 6.40
CA TYR A 136 1.64 -1.88 5.99
C TYR A 136 2.08 -0.90 7.06
N PHE A 137 2.89 0.07 6.67
CA PHE A 137 3.56 1.01 7.55
C PHE A 137 2.94 2.40 7.43
N TYR A 138 2.83 3.08 8.56
CA TYR A 138 2.22 4.38 8.66
C TYR A 138 3.25 5.48 8.42
N TYR A 139 3.00 6.40 7.50
CA TYR A 139 3.89 7.55 7.27
C TYR A 139 3.65 8.65 8.31
N ASP A 140 4.72 9.35 8.69
CA ASP A 140 4.67 10.49 9.63
C ASP A 140 3.83 11.68 9.14
N ILE A 141 3.67 11.84 7.83
CA ILE A 141 2.83 12.90 7.25
C ILE A 141 1.34 12.75 7.50
N ASN A 142 0.90 11.57 7.95
CA ASN A 142 -0.49 11.34 8.32
C ASN A 142 -0.81 11.87 9.71
N PRO A 143 -2.07 12.25 9.97
CA PRO A 143 -2.49 12.63 11.31
C PRO A 143 -2.54 11.42 12.24
N LEU A 144 -2.08 11.56 13.49
CA LEU A 144 -2.02 10.44 14.46
C LEU A 144 -3.37 9.73 14.67
N ASN A 145 -4.48 10.45 14.62
CA ASN A 145 -5.83 9.87 14.73
C ASN A 145 -6.26 9.04 13.50
N GLY A 146 -5.47 9.04 12.43
CA GLY A 146 -5.70 8.22 11.24
C GLY A 146 -5.42 6.73 11.44
N THR A 147 -4.67 6.36 12.47
CA THR A 147 -4.32 4.97 12.76
C THR A 147 -5.54 4.08 13.01
N GLU A 148 -6.57 4.60 13.68
CA GLU A 148 -7.80 3.85 13.92
C GLU A 148 -8.57 3.54 12.63
N LYS A 149 -8.54 4.45 11.65
CA LYS A 149 -9.14 4.19 10.33
C LYS A 149 -8.41 3.09 9.59
N VAL A 150 -7.06 3.08 9.64
CA VAL A 150 -6.25 2.02 9.01
C VAL A 150 -6.49 0.69 9.70
N LYS A 151 -6.51 0.67 11.04
CA LYS A 151 -6.83 -0.53 11.81
C LYS A 151 -8.19 -1.11 11.41
N LYS A 152 -9.22 -0.27 11.37
CA LYS A 152 -10.54 -0.69 10.92
C LYS A 152 -10.54 -1.23 9.49
N LEU A 153 -9.81 -0.63 8.56
CA LEU A 153 -9.65 -1.13 7.20
C LEU A 153 -9.16 -2.60 7.21
N PHE A 154 -8.07 -2.88 7.93
CA PHE A 154 -7.51 -4.24 7.96
C PHE A 154 -8.38 -5.23 8.74
N GLU A 155 -9.08 -4.78 9.77
CA GLU A 155 -10.12 -5.59 10.45
C GLU A 155 -11.25 -5.95 9.48
N ASP A 156 -11.74 -5.00 8.71
CA ASP A 156 -12.81 -5.25 7.73
C ASP A 156 -12.33 -6.18 6.59
N LEU A 157 -11.11 -5.99 6.09
CA LEU A 157 -10.52 -6.87 5.08
C LEU A 157 -10.30 -8.31 5.58
N SER A 158 -10.20 -8.51 6.88
CA SER A 158 -10.04 -9.85 7.48
C SER A 158 -11.36 -10.62 7.63
N LYS A 159 -12.51 -9.94 7.45
CA LYS A 159 -13.84 -10.56 7.62
C LYS A 159 -14.28 -11.26 6.35
N SER A 160 -14.88 -12.44 6.52
CA SER A 160 -15.60 -13.12 5.46
C SER A 160 -16.75 -12.26 4.94
N GLY A 161 -16.95 -12.27 3.62
CA GLY A 161 -18.07 -11.55 3.01
C GLY A 161 -17.95 -10.03 3.01
N PHE A 162 -16.74 -9.49 3.23
CA PHE A 162 -16.49 -8.04 3.28
C PHE A 162 -16.93 -7.27 2.03
N LEU A 163 -16.90 -7.90 0.85
CA LEU A 163 -17.35 -7.23 -0.36
C LEU A 163 -18.85 -6.91 -0.26
N PRO A 164 -19.24 -5.63 -0.28
CA PRO A 164 -20.65 -5.27 -0.29
C PRO A 164 -21.32 -5.87 -1.54
N ALA A 165 -22.54 -6.36 -1.36
CA ALA A 165 -23.34 -6.79 -2.50
C ALA A 165 -23.42 -5.65 -3.53
N PRO A 166 -23.34 -5.95 -4.84
CA PRO A 166 -23.47 -4.92 -5.86
C PRO A 166 -24.80 -4.19 -5.65
N LYS A 167 -24.74 -2.87 -5.58
CA LYS A 167 -25.95 -2.04 -5.56
C LYS A 167 -26.75 -2.36 -6.82
N LYS A 168 -27.96 -2.89 -6.65
CA LYS A 168 -28.90 -3.10 -7.74
C LYS A 168 -29.30 -1.77 -8.37
#